data_f0fc65c11110691def1dfea0f19ed0d5
#
_entry.id   f0fc65c11110691def1dfea0f19ed0d5
#
_cell.length_a   1.000
_cell.length_b   1.000
_cell.length_c   1.000
_cell.angle_alpha   90.00
_cell.angle_beta   90.00
_cell.angle_gamma   90.00
#
_symmetry.space_group_name_H-M   'P 1'
#
loop_
_entity.id
_entity.type
_entity.pdbx_description
1 polymer ?
#
loop_
_entity_poly.entity_id
_entity_poly.type
_entity_poly.pdbx_seq_one_letter_code
_entity_poly.pdbx_strand_id
1 'polypeptide(L)'
;MLTPRECQVLQLIARGCTDRQVAQRLGLCLGTARRHRENLQGKLGLHKSAQLTIHYLEHVAPPDEVGLIPPALSHRQREVLHLLALGRSDKQAAKALGLSDQTVRKHRYNLQRRFAAGSVCALLFAAVSGGALALPLAPPQRAPLVLAVRPPATAYRQLRERLDKAVGGCLVL
;
A
#
# COMPACT_ATOMS: atom_id res chain seq x y z
N MET A 1 -15.72 10.93 -19.48
CA MET A 1 -16.50 9.77 -18.99
C MET A 1 -15.90 8.47 -19.55
N LEU A 2 -15.88 7.40 -18.75
CA LEU A 2 -15.48 6.07 -19.19
C LEU A 2 -16.69 5.35 -19.81
N THR A 3 -16.44 4.56 -20.84
CA THR A 3 -17.47 3.69 -21.43
C THR A 3 -17.69 2.45 -20.54
N PRO A 4 -18.86 1.77 -20.62
CA PRO A 4 -19.10 0.54 -19.85
C PRO A 4 -17.99 -0.52 -20.04
N ARG A 5 -17.45 -0.61 -21.27
CA ARG A 5 -16.37 -1.55 -21.58
C ARG A 5 -15.05 -1.16 -20.93
N GLU A 6 -14.75 0.13 -20.89
CA GLU A 6 -13.58 0.66 -20.19
C GLU A 6 -13.69 0.44 -18.67
N CYS A 7 -14.88 0.57 -18.08
CA CYS A 7 -15.11 0.24 -16.67
C CYS A 7 -14.84 -1.26 -16.38
N GLN A 8 -15.31 -2.17 -17.25
CA GLN A 8 -15.02 -3.61 -17.11
C GLN A 8 -13.52 -3.90 -17.18
N VAL A 9 -12.81 -3.28 -18.13
CA VAL A 9 -11.36 -3.43 -18.26
C VAL A 9 -10.65 -2.87 -17.03
N LEU A 10 -11.04 -1.69 -16.55
CA LEU A 10 -10.49 -1.05 -15.37
C LEU A 10 -10.65 -1.91 -14.11
N GLN A 11 -11.83 -2.51 -13.91
CA GLN A 11 -12.11 -3.42 -12.81
C GLN A 11 -11.18 -4.64 -12.82
N LEU A 12 -10.98 -5.25 -13.99
CA LEU A 12 -10.09 -6.42 -14.11
C LEU A 12 -8.63 -6.05 -13.86
N ILE A 13 -8.18 -4.89 -14.35
CA ILE A 13 -6.83 -4.37 -14.08
C ILE A 13 -6.64 -4.11 -12.59
N ALA A 14 -7.63 -3.50 -11.95
CA ALA A 14 -7.60 -3.21 -10.51
C ALA A 14 -7.44 -4.48 -9.67
N ARG A 15 -8.11 -5.57 -10.04
CA ARG A 15 -7.97 -6.89 -9.41
C ARG A 15 -6.68 -7.62 -9.77
N GLY A 16 -5.79 -6.99 -10.54
CA GLY A 16 -4.46 -7.51 -10.87
C GLY A 16 -4.38 -8.41 -12.10
N CYS A 17 -5.43 -8.42 -12.94
CA CYS A 17 -5.40 -9.18 -14.19
C CYS A 17 -4.40 -8.61 -15.19
N THR A 18 -3.66 -9.48 -15.86
CA THR A 18 -2.82 -9.16 -17.01
C THR A 18 -3.67 -8.88 -18.25
N ASP A 19 -3.11 -8.21 -19.27
CA ASP A 19 -3.82 -7.95 -20.53
C ASP A 19 -4.33 -9.24 -21.19
N ARG A 20 -3.58 -10.34 -21.08
CA ARG A 20 -3.99 -11.67 -21.58
C ARG A 20 -5.22 -12.17 -20.83
N GLN A 21 -5.25 -12.04 -19.51
CA GLN A 21 -6.40 -12.44 -18.69
C GLN A 21 -7.61 -11.53 -18.91
N VAL A 22 -7.40 -10.23 -19.12
CA VAL A 22 -8.46 -9.29 -19.49
C VAL A 22 -9.05 -9.69 -20.84
N ALA A 23 -8.21 -9.93 -21.84
CA ALA A 23 -8.63 -10.37 -23.17
C ALA A 23 -9.46 -11.66 -23.11
N GLN A 24 -8.97 -12.67 -22.39
CA GLN A 24 -9.65 -13.95 -22.22
C GLN A 24 -11.02 -13.78 -21.53
N ARG A 25 -11.10 -13.03 -20.42
CA ARG A 25 -12.35 -12.84 -19.65
C ARG A 25 -13.42 -12.05 -20.39
N LEU A 26 -12.99 -11.13 -21.25
CA LEU A 26 -13.89 -10.25 -21.99
C LEU A 26 -14.14 -10.69 -23.44
N GLY A 27 -13.60 -11.82 -23.87
CA GLY A 27 -13.72 -12.31 -25.25
C GLY A 27 -13.06 -11.35 -26.27
N LEU A 28 -11.93 -10.75 -25.93
CA LEU A 28 -11.20 -9.80 -26.77
C LEU A 28 -9.89 -10.41 -27.28
N CYS A 29 -9.36 -9.85 -28.36
CA CYS A 29 -7.97 -10.11 -28.70
C CYS A 29 -7.02 -9.31 -27.77
N LEU A 30 -5.78 -9.78 -27.63
CA LEU A 30 -4.78 -9.16 -26.76
C LEU A 30 -4.49 -7.70 -27.14
N GLY A 31 -4.45 -7.41 -28.45
CA GLY A 31 -4.24 -6.04 -28.95
C GLY A 31 -5.36 -5.08 -28.52
N THR A 32 -6.61 -5.54 -28.59
CA THR A 32 -7.77 -4.75 -28.13
C THR A 32 -7.72 -4.50 -26.62
N ALA A 33 -7.37 -5.49 -25.82
CA ALA A 33 -7.23 -5.32 -24.38
C ALA A 33 -6.14 -4.28 -24.01
N ARG A 34 -4.99 -4.33 -24.70
CA ARG A 34 -3.92 -3.32 -24.55
C ARG A 34 -4.38 -1.92 -24.93
N ARG A 35 -5.07 -1.80 -26.08
CA ARG A 35 -5.61 -0.52 -26.53
C ARG A 35 -6.61 0.08 -25.53
N HIS A 36 -7.48 -0.75 -24.94
CA HIS A 36 -8.36 -0.28 -23.85
C HIS A 36 -7.58 0.23 -22.66
N ARG A 37 -6.49 -0.44 -22.25
CA ARG A 37 -5.63 0.04 -21.16
C ARG A 37 -4.98 1.38 -21.50
N GLU A 38 -4.42 1.53 -22.69
CA GLU A 38 -3.80 2.77 -23.16
C GLU A 38 -4.82 3.91 -23.20
N ASN A 39 -6.02 3.66 -23.72
CA ASN A 39 -7.11 4.63 -23.72
C ASN A 39 -7.51 5.04 -22.29
N LEU A 40 -7.61 4.09 -21.36
CA LEU A 40 -7.87 4.38 -19.95
C LEU A 40 -6.79 5.26 -19.34
N GLN A 41 -5.53 4.93 -19.58
CA GLN A 41 -4.39 5.73 -19.11
C GLN A 41 -4.43 7.14 -19.66
N GLY A 42 -4.68 7.29 -20.96
CA GLY A 42 -4.80 8.60 -21.61
C GLY A 42 -5.98 9.42 -21.08
N LYS A 43 -7.17 8.81 -20.94
CA LYS A 43 -8.38 9.50 -20.46
C LYS A 43 -8.27 9.96 -19.00
N LEU A 44 -7.56 9.17 -18.16
CA LEU A 44 -7.42 9.43 -16.73
C LEU A 44 -6.13 10.20 -16.40
N GLY A 45 -5.23 10.40 -17.35
CA GLY A 45 -3.92 10.99 -17.11
C GLY A 45 -3.01 10.14 -16.22
N LEU A 46 -3.23 8.82 -16.20
CA LEU A 46 -2.51 7.87 -15.33
C LEU A 46 -1.54 7.02 -16.15
N HIS A 47 -0.31 6.87 -15.67
CA HIS A 47 0.73 6.18 -16.43
C HIS A 47 1.04 4.76 -15.94
N LYS A 48 0.51 4.36 -14.79
CA LYS A 48 0.82 3.07 -14.18
C LYS A 48 -0.44 2.32 -13.75
N SER A 49 -0.40 0.99 -13.88
CA SER A 49 -1.53 0.14 -13.48
C SER A 49 -1.87 0.25 -11.99
N ALA A 50 -0.88 0.51 -11.12
CA ALA A 50 -1.12 0.79 -9.71
C ALA A 50 -2.03 2.00 -9.51
N GLN A 51 -1.82 3.08 -10.26
CA GLN A 51 -2.66 4.28 -10.23
C GLN A 51 -4.08 4.02 -10.76
N LEU A 52 -4.22 3.19 -11.80
CA LEU A 52 -5.53 2.74 -12.28
C LEU A 52 -6.28 1.95 -11.20
N THR A 53 -5.58 1.11 -10.43
CA THR A 53 -6.17 0.37 -9.32
C THR A 53 -6.71 1.30 -8.24
N ILE A 54 -5.92 2.28 -7.83
CA ILE A 54 -6.34 3.27 -6.82
C ILE A 54 -7.53 4.08 -7.34
N HIS A 55 -7.46 4.56 -8.58
CA HIS A 55 -8.57 5.30 -9.20
C HIS A 55 -9.87 4.47 -9.23
N TYR A 56 -9.80 3.18 -9.56
CA TYR A 56 -10.94 2.28 -9.51
C TYR A 56 -11.54 2.21 -8.10
N LEU A 57 -10.71 2.01 -7.09
CA LEU A 57 -11.12 1.87 -5.69
C LEU A 57 -11.70 3.16 -5.10
N GLU A 58 -11.22 4.32 -5.55
CA GLU A 58 -11.71 5.63 -5.08
C GLU A 58 -13.03 6.07 -5.73
N HIS A 59 -13.26 5.69 -7.00
CA HIS A 59 -14.33 6.32 -7.79
C HIS A 59 -15.35 5.34 -8.39
N VAL A 60 -15.02 4.05 -8.47
CA VAL A 60 -15.81 3.07 -9.22
C VAL A 60 -16.21 1.86 -8.37
N ALA A 61 -15.38 1.45 -7.42
CA ALA A 61 -15.65 0.28 -6.60
C ALA A 61 -16.89 0.47 -5.72
N PRO A 62 -17.77 -0.54 -5.61
CA PRO A 62 -18.86 -0.49 -4.65
C PRO A 62 -18.31 -0.52 -3.21
N PRO A 63 -19.00 0.14 -2.25
CA PRO A 63 -18.55 0.24 -0.86
C PRO A 63 -18.45 -1.10 -0.13
N ASP A 64 -19.10 -2.15 -0.63
CA ASP A 64 -19.21 -3.45 0.04
C ASP A 64 -18.07 -4.45 -0.29
N GLU A 65 -17.09 -4.08 -1.10
CA GLU A 65 -15.92 -4.94 -1.37
C GLU A 65 -14.89 -4.97 -0.20
N VAL A 66 -15.30 -4.59 1.00
CA VAL A 66 -14.46 -4.54 2.21
C VAL A 66 -14.71 -5.77 3.07
N GLY A 67 -13.79 -6.71 3.15
CA GLY A 67 -14.06 -7.95 3.85
C GLY A 67 -12.90 -8.82 4.34
N LEU A 68 -11.67 -8.38 4.23
CA LEU A 68 -10.53 -9.14 4.75
C LEU A 68 -9.89 -8.40 5.92
N ILE A 69 -9.71 -9.10 7.06
CA ILE A 69 -8.93 -8.57 8.17
C ILE A 69 -7.49 -8.38 7.68
N PRO A 70 -6.96 -7.15 7.68
CA PRO A 70 -5.63 -6.91 7.15
C PRO A 70 -4.58 -7.58 8.05
N PRO A 71 -3.56 -8.21 7.48
CA PRO A 71 -2.44 -8.69 8.27
C PRO A 71 -1.73 -7.53 8.96
N ALA A 72 -1.29 -7.71 10.21
CA ALA A 72 -0.53 -6.69 10.94
C ALA A 72 0.71 -6.28 10.14
N LEU A 73 0.80 -5.03 9.71
CA LEU A 73 1.92 -4.49 8.95
C LEU A 73 2.87 -3.70 9.84
N SER A 74 4.18 -3.87 9.64
CA SER A 74 5.15 -2.98 10.26
C SER A 74 5.05 -1.57 9.68
N HIS A 75 5.54 -0.57 10.41
CA HIS A 75 5.58 0.82 9.93
C HIS A 75 6.23 0.91 8.55
N ARG A 76 7.38 0.24 8.36
CA ARG A 76 8.11 0.26 7.09
C ARG A 76 7.35 -0.42 5.93
N GLN A 77 6.60 -1.47 6.22
CA GLN A 77 5.74 -2.10 5.22
C GLN A 77 4.59 -1.19 4.78
N ARG A 78 4.01 -0.42 5.70
CA ARG A 78 2.98 0.59 5.38
C ARG A 78 3.52 1.72 4.51
N GLU A 79 4.72 2.23 4.80
CA GLU A 79 5.38 3.26 3.98
C GLU A 79 5.64 2.76 2.55
N VAL A 80 6.18 1.53 2.40
CA VAL A 80 6.41 0.93 1.09
C VAL A 80 5.08 0.74 0.35
N LEU A 81 4.05 0.20 1.01
CA LEU A 81 2.72 0.00 0.42
C LEU A 81 2.12 1.33 -0.07
N HIS A 82 2.23 2.38 0.73
CA HIS A 82 1.75 3.72 0.37
C HIS A 82 2.47 4.28 -0.87
N LEU A 83 3.79 4.16 -0.95
CA LEU A 83 4.55 4.62 -2.12
C LEU A 83 4.22 3.82 -3.39
N LEU A 84 3.96 2.52 -3.26
CA LEU A 84 3.47 1.69 -4.38
C LEU A 84 2.10 2.15 -4.86
N ALA A 85 1.20 2.52 -3.95
CA ALA A 85 -0.13 3.03 -4.27
C ALA A 85 -0.05 4.38 -5.01
N LEU A 86 0.89 5.25 -4.65
CA LEU A 86 1.20 6.48 -5.40
C LEU A 86 1.85 6.20 -6.77
N GLY A 87 2.03 4.95 -7.17
CA GLY A 87 2.64 4.56 -8.43
C GLY A 87 4.17 4.74 -8.47
N ARG A 88 4.84 4.86 -7.32
CA ARG A 88 6.29 4.94 -7.29
C ARG A 88 6.92 3.59 -7.68
N SER A 89 8.02 3.63 -8.44
CA SER A 89 8.83 2.44 -8.71
C SER A 89 9.64 2.07 -7.46
N ASP A 90 10.14 0.82 -7.39
CA ASP A 90 11.00 0.37 -6.28
C ASP A 90 12.17 1.33 -6.06
N LYS A 91 12.82 1.79 -7.14
CA LYS A 91 13.91 2.76 -7.10
C LYS A 91 13.49 4.12 -6.54
N GLN A 92 12.31 4.62 -6.94
CA GLN A 92 11.77 5.87 -6.41
C GLN A 92 11.36 5.74 -4.94
N ALA A 93 10.78 4.60 -4.56
CA ALA A 93 10.42 4.30 -3.17
C ALA A 93 11.68 4.16 -2.29
N ALA A 94 12.72 3.50 -2.79
CA ALA A 94 14.01 3.37 -2.11
C ALA A 94 14.62 4.73 -1.82
N LYS A 95 14.68 5.61 -2.83
CA LYS A 95 15.17 7.00 -2.67
C LYS A 95 14.35 7.78 -1.64
N ALA A 96 13.02 7.65 -1.66
CA ALA A 96 12.14 8.36 -0.73
C ALA A 96 12.28 7.90 0.72
N LEU A 97 12.61 6.62 0.94
CA LEU A 97 12.73 6.00 2.26
C LEU A 97 14.17 5.91 2.79
N GLY A 98 15.16 6.32 2.01
CA GLY A 98 16.58 6.16 2.36
C GLY A 98 17.01 4.70 2.44
N LEU A 99 16.46 3.83 1.58
CA LEU A 99 16.72 2.40 1.53
C LEU A 99 17.39 2.00 0.22
N SER A 100 17.93 0.77 0.17
CA SER A 100 18.34 0.16 -1.09
C SER A 100 17.14 -0.36 -1.89
N ASP A 101 17.25 -0.38 -3.22
CA ASP A 101 16.25 -0.96 -4.12
C ASP A 101 15.93 -2.42 -3.74
N GLN A 102 16.95 -3.17 -3.35
CA GLN A 102 16.81 -4.57 -2.94
C GLN A 102 15.97 -4.70 -1.67
N THR A 103 16.14 -3.80 -0.70
CA THR A 103 15.35 -3.77 0.53
C THR A 103 13.87 -3.49 0.23
N VAL A 104 13.59 -2.53 -0.66
CA VAL A 104 12.20 -2.23 -1.07
C VAL A 104 11.57 -3.40 -1.81
N ARG A 105 12.31 -4.06 -2.73
CA ARG A 105 11.84 -5.29 -3.41
C ARG A 105 11.51 -6.40 -2.41
N LYS A 106 12.34 -6.59 -1.37
CA LYS A 106 12.10 -7.57 -0.30
C LYS A 106 10.82 -7.24 0.48
N HIS A 107 10.61 -5.96 0.84
CA HIS A 107 9.37 -5.53 1.49
C HIS A 107 8.16 -5.76 0.59
N ARG A 108 8.21 -5.40 -0.69
CA ARG A 108 7.13 -5.64 -1.66
C ARG A 108 6.83 -7.13 -1.81
N TYR A 109 7.85 -7.96 -1.95
CA TYR A 109 7.67 -9.42 -2.04
C TYR A 109 7.00 -9.98 -0.79
N ASN A 110 7.42 -9.56 0.40
CA ASN A 110 6.82 -9.97 1.66
C ASN A 110 5.36 -9.51 1.77
N LEU A 111 5.04 -8.29 1.32
CA LEU A 111 3.67 -7.79 1.25
C LEU A 111 2.82 -8.65 0.31
N GLN A 112 3.30 -8.92 -0.91
CA GLN A 112 2.59 -9.77 -1.86
C GLN A 112 2.30 -11.16 -1.30
N ARG A 113 3.25 -11.77 -0.60
CA ARG A 113 3.02 -13.06 0.08
C ARG A 113 1.97 -12.97 1.17
N ARG A 114 2.02 -11.94 2.01
CA ARG A 114 1.07 -11.74 3.13
C ARG A 114 -0.37 -11.52 2.65
N PHE A 115 -0.55 -10.83 1.53
CA PHE A 115 -1.86 -10.58 0.93
C PHE A 115 -2.23 -11.61 -0.14
N ALA A 116 -1.46 -12.68 -0.31
CA ALA A 116 -1.62 -13.69 -1.37
C ALA A 116 -1.79 -13.07 -2.77
N ALA A 117 -1.08 -11.97 -3.04
CA ALA A 117 -1.23 -11.16 -4.24
C ALA A 117 -0.14 -11.46 -5.26
N GLY A 118 -0.52 -11.87 -6.47
CA GLY A 118 0.41 -12.17 -7.57
C GLY A 118 0.95 -10.93 -8.29
N SER A 119 0.39 -9.74 -8.04
CA SER A 119 0.80 -8.49 -8.67
C SER A 119 0.67 -7.30 -7.72
N VAL A 120 1.30 -6.16 -8.08
CA VAL A 120 1.16 -4.92 -7.29
C VAL A 120 -0.29 -4.43 -7.29
N CYS A 121 -1.01 -4.55 -8.41
CA CYS A 121 -2.43 -4.17 -8.48
C CYS A 121 -3.28 -5.04 -7.54
N ALA A 122 -3.11 -6.36 -7.55
CA ALA A 122 -3.81 -7.26 -6.65
C ALA A 122 -3.45 -6.98 -5.18
N LEU A 123 -2.18 -6.65 -4.89
CA LEU A 123 -1.75 -6.24 -3.54
C LEU A 123 -2.47 -4.97 -3.08
N LEU A 124 -2.52 -3.93 -3.91
CA LEU A 124 -3.17 -2.67 -3.58
C LEU A 124 -4.68 -2.86 -3.40
N PHE A 125 -5.30 -3.64 -4.29
CA PHE A 125 -6.71 -3.99 -4.18
C PHE A 125 -7.00 -4.67 -2.84
N ALA A 126 -6.27 -5.73 -2.49
CA ALA A 126 -6.44 -6.46 -1.24
C ALA A 126 -6.12 -5.59 0.00
N ALA A 127 -5.13 -4.69 -0.10
CA ALA A 127 -4.75 -3.81 1.01
C ALA A 127 -5.82 -2.74 1.31
N VAL A 128 -6.46 -2.18 0.28
CA VAL A 128 -7.55 -1.22 0.45
C VAL A 128 -8.82 -1.93 0.91
N SER A 129 -9.22 -3.01 0.24
CA SER A 129 -10.41 -3.80 0.62
C SER A 129 -10.29 -4.39 2.03
N GLY A 130 -9.07 -4.70 2.49
CA GLY A 130 -8.80 -5.16 3.86
C GLY A 130 -8.58 -4.03 4.88
N GLY A 131 -8.69 -2.76 4.51
CA GLY A 131 -8.47 -1.64 5.44
C GLY A 131 -7.01 -1.42 5.86
N ALA A 132 -6.03 -2.10 5.23
CA ALA A 132 -4.61 -1.89 5.49
C ALA A 132 -4.06 -0.60 4.85
N LEU A 133 -4.77 -0.08 3.86
CA LEU A 133 -4.49 1.18 3.18
C LEU A 133 -5.78 1.99 3.08
N ALA A 134 -5.83 3.16 3.70
CA ALA A 134 -6.96 4.06 3.64
C ALA A 134 -6.94 4.91 2.36
N LEU A 135 -8.10 5.19 1.79
CA LEU A 135 -8.30 6.14 0.69
C LEU A 135 -9.12 7.35 1.19
N PRO A 136 -8.96 8.55 0.59
CA PRO A 136 -7.96 8.89 -0.43
C PRO A 136 -6.53 8.85 0.11
N LEU A 137 -5.56 8.63 -0.79
CA LEU A 137 -4.15 8.58 -0.42
C LEU A 137 -3.68 9.97 0.03
N ALA A 138 -3.57 10.18 1.33
CA ALA A 138 -2.89 11.35 1.85
C ALA A 138 -1.43 11.36 1.36
N PRO A 139 -0.84 12.54 1.03
CA PRO A 139 0.58 12.59 0.75
C PRO A 139 1.33 11.99 1.97
N PRO A 140 2.44 11.27 1.75
CA PRO A 140 3.19 10.67 2.83
C PRO A 140 3.54 11.79 3.83
N GLN A 141 2.89 11.76 4.98
CA GLN A 141 3.29 12.62 6.07
C GLN A 141 4.72 12.20 6.38
N ARG A 142 5.68 13.07 6.06
CA ARG A 142 6.98 12.98 6.69
C ARG A 142 6.67 12.96 8.18
N ALA A 143 6.82 11.80 8.80
CA ALA A 143 6.90 11.75 10.24
C ALA A 143 7.85 12.89 10.60
N PRO A 144 7.47 13.85 11.47
CA PRO A 144 8.41 14.83 11.93
C PRO A 144 9.64 13.99 12.31
N LEU A 145 10.81 14.36 11.80
CA LEU A 145 12.07 13.87 12.33
C LEU A 145 11.99 14.25 13.81
N VAL A 146 11.39 13.39 14.62
CA VAL A 146 11.69 13.34 16.01
C VAL A 146 13.15 12.95 15.97
N LEU A 147 14.01 13.97 15.89
CA LEU A 147 15.38 13.86 16.36
C LEU A 147 15.20 13.05 17.62
N ALA A 148 15.64 11.78 17.57
CA ALA A 148 15.82 10.98 18.76
C ALA A 148 16.88 11.73 19.56
N VAL A 149 16.45 12.79 20.22
CA VAL A 149 17.19 13.39 21.30
C VAL A 149 17.27 12.24 22.28
N ARG A 150 18.40 11.56 22.26
CA ARG A 150 18.77 10.59 23.29
C ARG A 150 18.48 11.30 24.61
N PRO A 151 17.49 10.87 25.40
CA PRO A 151 17.20 11.56 26.65
C PRO A 151 18.51 11.53 27.45
N PRO A 152 18.88 12.64 28.06
CA PRO A 152 20.13 12.72 28.82
C PRO A 152 20.14 11.60 29.86
N ALA A 153 21.31 11.03 30.11
CA ALA A 153 21.49 9.88 31.00
C ALA A 153 20.81 10.04 32.39
N THR A 154 20.58 11.28 32.80
CA THR A 154 19.79 11.67 33.99
C THR A 154 18.32 11.27 33.92
N ALA A 155 17.68 11.22 32.76
CA ALA A 155 16.28 10.83 32.62
C ALA A 155 16.09 9.33 32.86
N TYR A 156 17.06 8.48 32.48
CA TYR A 156 17.04 7.06 32.78
C TYR A 156 17.23 6.76 34.26
N ARG A 157 18.03 7.56 34.98
CA ARG A 157 18.24 7.42 36.41
C ARG A 157 16.95 7.73 37.19
N GLN A 158 16.24 8.80 36.82
CA GLN A 158 14.97 9.19 37.45
C GLN A 158 13.84 8.19 37.20
N LEU A 159 13.79 7.58 36.01
CA LEU A 159 12.83 6.52 35.69
C LEU A 159 13.11 5.24 36.51
N ARG A 160 14.37 4.88 36.68
CA ARG A 160 14.78 3.72 37.49
C ARG A 160 14.45 3.91 38.97
N GLU A 161 14.75 5.09 39.54
CA GLU A 161 14.39 5.44 40.92
C GLU A 161 12.88 5.44 41.19
N ARG A 162 12.07 5.83 40.20
CA ARG A 162 10.60 5.75 40.28
C ARG A 162 10.09 4.30 40.21
N LEU A 163 10.69 3.47 39.41
CA LEU A 163 10.35 2.04 39.33
C LEU A 163 10.76 1.30 40.62
N ASP A 164 11.94 1.59 41.16
CA ASP A 164 12.41 0.97 42.42
C ASP A 164 11.54 1.40 43.62
N LYS A 165 11.05 2.63 43.67
CA LYS A 165 10.09 3.10 44.65
C LYS A 165 8.69 2.50 44.52
N ALA A 166 8.26 2.19 43.29
CA ALA A 166 6.96 1.54 43.00
C ALA A 166 6.96 0.05 43.36
N VAL A 167 8.10 -0.60 43.25
CA VAL A 167 8.24 -2.05 43.59
C VAL A 167 8.57 -2.27 45.06
N GLY A 168 9.20 -1.30 45.72
CA GLY A 168 9.56 -1.43 47.14
C GLY A 168 8.41 -1.17 48.16
N GLY A 169 7.20 -0.88 47.67
CA GLY A 169 6.02 -0.62 48.50
C GLY A 169 5.06 -1.75 48.74
N CYS A 170 5.40 -2.99 48.33
CA CYS A 170 4.49 -4.13 48.46
C CYS A 170 5.18 -5.36 49.07
N LEU A 171 5.79 -5.15 50.25
CA LEU A 171 6.23 -6.29 51.08
C LEU A 171 6.34 -5.88 52.54
N VAL A 172 5.19 -5.61 53.19
CA VAL A 172 4.97 -5.85 54.61
C VAL A 172 3.45 -5.95 54.82
N LEU A 173 2.96 -7.14 54.91
CA LEU A 173 2.01 -7.75 55.87
C LEU A 173 1.53 -9.07 55.32
#